data_439b542c840349d72a34146e72cfceeb
#
_entry.id   439b542c840349d72a34146e72cfceeb
#
_cell.length_a   1.000
_cell.length_b   1.000
_cell.length_c   1.000
_cell.angle_alpha   90.00
_cell.angle_beta   90.00
_cell.angle_gamma   90.00
#
_symmetry.space_group_name_H-M   'P 1'
#
loop_
_entity.id
_entity.type
_entity.pdbx_description
1 polymer ?
#
loop_
_entity_poly.entity_id
_entity_poly.type
_entity_poly.pdbx_seq_one_letter_code
_entity_poly.pdbx_strand_id
1 'polypeptide(L)'
;MINKILALKYRPQEFKDLIGQEVMAQTITNAIKLGKTPNAYLLTGIRGVGKTTTARLIAKALNCQKNDDLKMNCSAEKFCPTCQEIINSNHIDILEMDAASKTGIDDVRELIENSKYSPTSAKFKIFIIDEVHMLSKQAFNGLLKTLEEPPPSLKFILATTEVRKIPVTILSRCQRFDLKRVSVEELCKHLKKIADKENGKISEDAIKLIAKTSEGSVRDSISLLDRALISQSINENKQIEEPDVRMMLGLADKSKVISLFKEVLSGNEKNALNILKELINDGLDAKNFLNDILEVLYLFSRRISLGPIEKDMTVSEAEVQMIDQYSKNIDMQDIGLFWQLTIKTIDDLRIVGNENLSLEMYIMQLVYLKSIDTKKQIENLENESSRISSDT
;
A
#
# COMPACT_ATOMS: atom_id res chain seq x y z
N MET A 1 -0.23 23.01 -22.06
CA MET A 1 -0.01 21.56 -21.89
C MET A 1 -0.83 21.10 -20.69
N ILE A 2 -1.73 20.12 -20.86
CA ILE A 2 -2.51 19.57 -19.72
C ILE A 2 -1.52 18.84 -18.85
N ASN A 3 -1.28 19.32 -17.62
CA ASN A 3 -0.44 18.66 -16.63
C ASN A 3 -1.06 17.28 -16.30
N LYS A 4 -0.53 16.23 -16.92
CA LYS A 4 -0.93 14.86 -16.56
C LYS A 4 -0.30 14.54 -15.18
N ILE A 5 -1.12 14.02 -14.26
CA ILE A 5 -0.70 13.46 -12.98
C ILE A 5 0.46 12.47 -13.22
N LEU A 6 1.54 12.56 -12.44
CA LEU A 6 2.76 11.75 -12.65
C LEU A 6 2.47 10.24 -12.71
N ALA A 7 1.53 9.74 -11.92
CA ALA A 7 1.13 8.33 -11.96
C ALA A 7 0.57 7.87 -13.31
N LEU A 8 0.02 8.78 -14.12
CA LEU A 8 -0.40 8.50 -15.50
C LEU A 8 0.73 8.73 -16.50
N LYS A 9 1.56 9.76 -16.30
CA LYS A 9 2.70 10.09 -17.16
C LYS A 9 3.76 8.99 -17.17
N TYR A 10 4.04 8.40 -16.00
CA TYR A 10 5.05 7.35 -15.81
C TYR A 10 4.45 5.94 -15.76
N ARG A 11 3.23 5.76 -16.26
CA ARG A 11 2.62 4.43 -16.34
C ARG A 11 3.44 3.53 -17.25
N PRO A 12 3.87 2.32 -16.82
CA PRO A 12 4.63 1.38 -17.64
C PRO A 12 3.96 1.11 -18.98
N GLN A 13 4.75 1.16 -20.06
CA GLN A 13 4.30 0.91 -21.42
C GLN A 13 4.87 -0.40 -21.98
N GLU A 14 5.85 -0.98 -21.30
CA GLU A 14 6.47 -2.26 -21.64
C GLU A 14 6.63 -3.12 -20.40
N PHE A 15 6.73 -4.44 -20.57
CA PHE A 15 6.92 -5.36 -19.45
C PHE A 15 8.23 -5.09 -18.67
N LYS A 16 9.29 -4.62 -19.36
CA LYS A 16 10.57 -4.27 -18.72
C LYS A 16 10.48 -3.08 -17.77
N ASP A 17 9.43 -2.24 -17.91
CA ASP A 17 9.20 -1.08 -17.08
C ASP A 17 8.41 -1.41 -15.80
N LEU A 18 7.91 -2.65 -15.67
CA LEU A 18 7.24 -3.13 -14.47
C LEU A 18 8.28 -3.39 -13.37
N ILE A 19 8.13 -2.72 -12.24
CA ILE A 19 9.08 -2.78 -11.13
C ILE A 19 8.67 -3.91 -10.19
N GLY A 20 9.65 -4.74 -9.78
CA GLY A 20 9.44 -5.83 -8.83
C GLY A 20 8.57 -6.98 -9.35
N GLN A 21 8.33 -7.04 -10.68
CA GLN A 21 7.48 -8.05 -11.32
C GLN A 21 8.20 -8.82 -12.44
N GLU A 22 9.52 -8.88 -12.42
CA GLU A 22 10.36 -9.39 -13.51
C GLU A 22 10.04 -10.85 -13.85
N VAL A 23 9.89 -11.71 -12.82
CA VAL A 23 9.61 -13.13 -12.99
C VAL A 23 8.25 -13.36 -13.67
N MET A 24 7.23 -12.62 -13.21
CA MET A 24 5.89 -12.69 -13.79
C MET A 24 5.90 -12.17 -15.23
N ALA A 25 6.52 -11.02 -15.48
CA ALA A 25 6.66 -10.44 -16.81
C ALA A 25 7.37 -11.39 -17.79
N GLN A 26 8.44 -12.03 -17.35
CA GLN A 26 9.18 -13.02 -18.13
C GLN A 26 8.34 -14.27 -18.43
N THR A 27 7.59 -14.77 -17.44
CA THR A 27 6.72 -15.93 -17.60
C THR A 27 5.63 -15.67 -18.65
N ILE A 28 4.96 -14.53 -18.56
CA ILE A 28 3.92 -14.12 -19.53
C ILE A 28 4.54 -13.95 -20.93
N THR A 29 5.67 -13.26 -21.02
CA THR A 29 6.37 -13.04 -22.29
C THR A 29 6.77 -14.37 -22.96
N ASN A 30 7.28 -15.33 -22.18
CA ASN A 30 7.64 -16.65 -22.68
C ASN A 30 6.41 -17.45 -23.14
N ALA A 31 5.30 -17.42 -22.39
CA ALA A 31 4.05 -18.06 -22.76
C ALA A 31 3.50 -17.52 -24.11
N ILE A 32 3.57 -16.21 -24.29
CA ILE A 32 3.15 -15.54 -25.55
C ILE A 32 4.06 -15.98 -26.71
N LYS A 33 5.39 -15.97 -26.51
CA LYS A 33 6.34 -16.41 -27.55
C LYS A 33 6.15 -17.86 -27.98
N LEU A 34 5.79 -18.74 -27.04
CA LEU A 34 5.54 -20.17 -27.29
C LEU A 34 4.13 -20.43 -27.85
N GLY A 35 3.28 -19.42 -28.01
CA GLY A 35 1.89 -19.57 -28.42
C GLY A 35 1.00 -20.30 -27.39
N LYS A 36 1.51 -20.55 -26.17
CA LYS A 36 0.82 -21.23 -25.08
C LYS A 36 0.14 -20.22 -24.14
N THR A 37 -0.78 -19.44 -24.68
CA THR A 37 -1.48 -18.41 -23.91
C THR A 37 -2.78 -18.95 -23.32
N PRO A 38 -3.06 -18.76 -22.01
CA PRO A 38 -4.33 -19.18 -21.42
C PRO A 38 -5.50 -18.39 -22.01
N ASN A 39 -6.71 -18.92 -21.84
CA ASN A 39 -7.93 -18.20 -22.24
C ASN A 39 -8.36 -17.17 -21.20
N ALA A 40 -7.99 -17.40 -19.93
CA ALA A 40 -8.27 -16.44 -18.84
C ALA A 40 -7.03 -16.27 -17.96
N TYR A 41 -6.66 -15.02 -17.75
CA TYR A 41 -5.64 -14.57 -16.80
C TYR A 41 -6.32 -14.02 -15.54
N LEU A 42 -5.76 -14.32 -14.38
CA LEU A 42 -6.17 -13.69 -13.12
C LEU A 42 -4.97 -12.99 -12.48
N LEU A 43 -5.01 -11.68 -12.46
CA LEU A 43 -3.98 -10.83 -11.84
C LEU A 43 -4.40 -10.49 -10.41
N THR A 44 -3.59 -10.86 -9.44
CA THR A 44 -3.87 -10.60 -8.02
C THR A 44 -2.79 -9.73 -7.41
N GLY A 45 -3.11 -9.02 -6.34
CA GLY A 45 -2.16 -8.18 -5.61
C GLY A 45 -2.81 -6.94 -5.03
N ILE A 46 -2.07 -6.21 -4.21
CA ILE A 46 -2.56 -4.99 -3.56
C ILE A 46 -2.97 -3.92 -4.58
N ARG A 47 -3.73 -2.93 -4.11
CA ARG A 47 -4.06 -1.75 -4.91
C ARG A 47 -2.77 -1.03 -5.31
N GLY A 48 -2.71 -0.49 -6.54
CA GLY A 48 -1.61 0.33 -7.02
C GLY A 48 -0.32 -0.42 -7.39
N VAL A 49 -0.25 -1.77 -7.28
CA VAL A 49 0.91 -2.57 -7.67
C VAL A 49 1.07 -2.76 -9.19
N GLY A 50 0.09 -2.35 -9.98
CA GLY A 50 0.17 -2.40 -11.45
C GLY A 50 -0.70 -3.46 -12.13
N LYS A 51 -1.71 -4.05 -11.47
CA LYS A 51 -2.61 -5.07 -12.06
C LYS A 51 -3.23 -4.64 -13.38
N THR A 52 -3.93 -3.52 -13.41
CA THR A 52 -4.58 -2.97 -14.62
C THR A 52 -3.56 -2.60 -15.69
N THR A 53 -2.38 -2.11 -15.30
CA THR A 53 -1.27 -1.83 -16.22
C THR A 53 -0.78 -3.12 -16.85
N THR A 54 -0.54 -4.16 -16.06
CA THR A 54 -0.14 -5.49 -16.53
C THR A 54 -1.19 -6.08 -17.46
N ALA A 55 -2.49 -5.94 -17.15
CA ALA A 55 -3.58 -6.37 -18.01
C ALA A 55 -3.50 -5.73 -19.42
N ARG A 56 -3.27 -4.43 -19.49
CA ARG A 56 -3.09 -3.73 -20.77
C ARG A 56 -1.81 -4.14 -21.51
N LEU A 57 -0.72 -4.42 -20.78
CA LEU A 57 0.52 -4.92 -21.38
C LEU A 57 0.34 -6.33 -21.97
N ILE A 58 -0.42 -7.20 -21.31
CA ILE A 58 -0.79 -8.52 -21.84
C ILE A 58 -1.63 -8.35 -23.10
N ALA A 59 -2.67 -7.52 -23.06
CA ALA A 59 -3.54 -7.23 -24.20
C ALA A 59 -2.74 -6.70 -25.40
N LYS A 60 -1.82 -5.76 -25.15
CA LYS A 60 -0.89 -5.23 -26.14
C LYS A 60 0.02 -6.32 -26.73
N ALA A 61 0.58 -7.19 -25.91
CA ALA A 61 1.49 -8.23 -26.34
C ALA A 61 0.78 -9.32 -27.18
N LEU A 62 -0.48 -9.64 -26.84
CA LEU A 62 -1.31 -10.61 -27.60
C LEU A 62 -1.75 -10.08 -28.95
N ASN A 63 -2.00 -8.77 -29.08
CA ASN A 63 -2.57 -8.13 -30.26
C ASN A 63 -1.58 -7.27 -31.06
N CYS A 64 -0.29 -7.29 -30.72
CA CYS A 64 0.70 -6.48 -31.42
C CYS A 64 0.91 -7.00 -32.86
N GLN A 65 0.70 -6.15 -33.87
CA GLN A 65 0.85 -6.49 -35.29
C GLN A 65 2.31 -6.79 -35.70
N LYS A 66 3.30 -6.31 -34.94
CA LYS A 66 4.72 -6.55 -35.21
C LYS A 66 5.26 -7.81 -34.55
N ASN A 67 4.40 -8.68 -34.04
CA ASN A 67 4.76 -9.88 -33.30
C ASN A 67 5.05 -11.10 -34.18
N ASP A 68 4.97 -10.96 -35.52
CA ASP A 68 5.12 -12.09 -36.45
C ASP A 68 6.52 -12.71 -36.45
N ASP A 69 7.55 -12.00 -36.00
CA ASP A 69 8.95 -12.47 -36.00
C ASP A 69 9.48 -12.89 -34.63
N LEU A 70 8.63 -13.25 -33.64
CA LEU A 70 9.04 -13.62 -32.28
C LEU A 70 9.84 -12.54 -31.51
N LYS A 71 10.04 -11.38 -32.09
CA LYS A 71 10.66 -10.22 -31.46
C LYS A 71 9.54 -9.23 -31.11
N MET A 72 9.36 -8.97 -29.83
CA MET A 72 8.46 -7.89 -29.37
C MET A 72 9.05 -6.52 -29.75
N ASN A 73 8.98 -6.18 -31.05
CA ASN A 73 9.66 -5.01 -31.63
C ASN A 73 8.87 -3.71 -31.51
N CYS A 74 7.75 -3.72 -30.77
CA CYS A 74 6.95 -2.53 -30.57
C CYS A 74 7.42 -1.84 -29.27
N SER A 75 8.39 -0.93 -29.37
CA SER A 75 8.93 -0.14 -28.26
C SER A 75 8.10 1.12 -27.99
N ALA A 76 8.29 1.73 -26.82
CA ALA A 76 7.67 3.00 -26.43
C ALA A 76 7.95 4.16 -27.45
N GLU A 77 9.06 4.07 -28.18
CA GLU A 77 9.45 5.06 -29.18
C GLU A 77 8.67 4.92 -30.52
N LYS A 78 8.16 3.69 -30.83
CA LYS A 78 7.52 3.41 -32.13
C LYS A 78 6.46 2.32 -32.02
N PHE A 79 5.33 2.63 -31.39
CA PHE A 79 4.18 1.74 -31.32
C PHE A 79 3.50 1.58 -32.70
N CYS A 80 2.95 0.39 -32.98
CA CYS A 80 2.00 0.21 -34.07
C CYS A 80 0.64 0.84 -33.69
N PRO A 81 -0.25 1.13 -34.65
CA PRO A 81 -1.54 1.73 -34.38
C PRO A 81 -2.34 0.99 -33.31
N THR A 82 -2.46 -0.33 -33.43
CA THR A 82 -3.14 -1.20 -32.44
C THR A 82 -2.57 -1.03 -31.02
N CYS A 83 -1.23 -1.05 -30.86
CA CYS A 83 -0.62 -0.85 -29.55
C CYS A 83 -0.88 0.55 -28.98
N GLN A 84 -0.91 1.57 -29.84
CA GLN A 84 -1.22 2.94 -29.43
C GLN A 84 -2.67 3.08 -28.93
N GLU A 85 -3.62 2.48 -29.65
CA GLU A 85 -5.04 2.47 -29.26
C GLU A 85 -5.26 1.71 -27.94
N ILE A 86 -4.56 0.57 -27.73
CA ILE A 86 -4.64 -0.21 -26.49
C ILE A 86 -4.14 0.59 -25.31
N ILE A 87 -3.01 1.28 -25.45
CA ILE A 87 -2.43 2.12 -24.38
C ILE A 87 -3.40 3.25 -24.02
N ASN A 88 -4.07 3.83 -25.01
CA ASN A 88 -5.04 4.90 -24.82
C ASN A 88 -6.44 4.39 -24.40
N SER A 89 -6.64 3.07 -24.24
CA SER A 89 -7.93 2.43 -23.89
C SER A 89 -9.06 2.72 -24.90
N ASN A 90 -8.73 2.84 -26.19
CA ASN A 90 -9.66 3.18 -27.27
C ASN A 90 -9.79 2.08 -28.33
N HIS A 91 -9.22 0.89 -28.12
CA HIS A 91 -9.26 -0.19 -29.11
C HIS A 91 -10.61 -0.92 -29.08
N ILE A 92 -11.26 -1.07 -30.24
CA ILE A 92 -12.62 -1.65 -30.36
C ILE A 92 -12.72 -3.11 -29.89
N ASP A 93 -11.65 -3.91 -30.06
CA ASP A 93 -11.62 -5.32 -29.68
C ASP A 93 -11.10 -5.53 -28.23
N ILE A 94 -10.80 -4.46 -27.49
CA ILE A 94 -10.36 -4.55 -26.11
C ILE A 94 -11.31 -3.75 -25.22
N LEU A 95 -12.20 -4.47 -24.55
CA LEU A 95 -13.16 -3.86 -23.64
C LEU A 95 -12.64 -3.93 -22.20
N GLU A 96 -12.48 -2.75 -21.61
CA GLU A 96 -12.08 -2.59 -20.23
C GLU A 96 -13.28 -2.19 -19.38
N MET A 97 -13.58 -2.95 -18.34
CA MET A 97 -14.66 -2.73 -17.41
C MET A 97 -14.11 -2.71 -15.99
N ASP A 98 -14.50 -1.71 -15.21
CA ASP A 98 -14.29 -1.66 -13.77
C ASP A 98 -15.54 -2.20 -13.08
N ALA A 99 -15.38 -3.37 -12.41
CA ALA A 99 -16.47 -4.00 -11.69
C ALA A 99 -16.90 -3.25 -10.43
N ALA A 100 -16.14 -2.26 -9.96
CA ALA A 100 -16.57 -1.38 -8.86
C ALA A 100 -17.68 -0.41 -9.31
N SER A 101 -17.69 -0.01 -10.58
CA SER A 101 -18.69 0.87 -11.17
C SER A 101 -19.82 0.12 -11.90
N LYS A 102 -19.54 -1.12 -12.36
CA LYS A 102 -20.44 -1.98 -13.15
C LYS A 102 -20.52 -3.37 -12.53
N THR A 103 -21.37 -3.53 -11.50
CA THR A 103 -21.48 -4.75 -10.70
C THR A 103 -22.58 -5.70 -11.18
N GLY A 104 -23.45 -5.23 -12.06
CA GLY A 104 -24.69 -5.90 -12.43
C GLY A 104 -24.53 -7.07 -13.41
N ILE A 105 -25.53 -7.96 -13.40
CA ILE A 105 -25.62 -9.06 -14.38
C ILE A 105 -25.77 -8.53 -15.82
N ASP A 106 -26.43 -7.39 -15.99
CA ASP A 106 -26.73 -6.85 -17.32
C ASP A 106 -25.48 -6.31 -18.00
N ASP A 107 -24.55 -5.67 -17.25
CA ASP A 107 -23.24 -5.26 -17.74
C ASP A 107 -22.43 -6.46 -18.26
N VAL A 108 -22.47 -7.58 -17.48
CA VAL A 108 -21.77 -8.82 -17.87
C VAL A 108 -22.47 -9.50 -19.06
N ARG A 109 -23.79 -9.46 -19.15
CA ARG A 109 -24.52 -9.97 -20.33
C ARG A 109 -24.13 -9.24 -21.60
N GLU A 110 -23.97 -7.92 -21.55
CA GLU A 110 -23.48 -7.14 -22.68
C GLU A 110 -22.08 -7.59 -23.13
N LEU A 111 -21.17 -7.85 -22.18
CA LEU A 111 -19.85 -8.42 -22.51
C LEU A 111 -19.97 -9.82 -23.16
N ILE A 112 -20.84 -10.69 -22.63
CA ILE A 112 -21.06 -12.03 -23.16
C ILE A 112 -21.65 -11.97 -24.56
N GLU A 113 -22.62 -11.11 -24.83
CA GLU A 113 -23.16 -10.90 -26.17
C GLU A 113 -22.07 -10.41 -27.14
N ASN A 114 -21.25 -9.46 -26.69
CA ASN A 114 -20.12 -8.98 -27.47
C ASN A 114 -19.08 -10.09 -27.74
N SER A 115 -18.96 -11.10 -26.86
CA SER A 115 -18.01 -12.21 -27.04
C SER A 115 -18.33 -13.12 -28.21
N LYS A 116 -19.58 -13.15 -28.67
CA LYS A 116 -20.04 -13.98 -29.80
C LYS A 116 -19.51 -13.50 -31.16
N TYR A 117 -19.12 -12.24 -31.24
CA TYR A 117 -18.61 -11.64 -32.48
C TYR A 117 -17.09 -11.77 -32.54
N SER A 118 -16.60 -12.12 -33.72
CA SER A 118 -15.16 -12.16 -34.00
C SER A 118 -14.50 -10.79 -33.82
N PRO A 119 -13.19 -10.72 -33.48
CA PRO A 119 -12.47 -9.46 -33.49
C PRO A 119 -12.54 -8.76 -34.83
N THR A 120 -12.60 -7.45 -34.81
CA THR A 120 -12.72 -6.61 -36.02
C THR A 120 -11.36 -6.30 -36.64
N SER A 121 -10.37 -5.95 -35.81
CA SER A 121 -9.05 -5.47 -36.24
C SER A 121 -7.88 -6.14 -35.55
N ALA A 122 -8.10 -6.78 -34.39
CA ALA A 122 -7.10 -7.43 -33.60
C ALA A 122 -7.10 -8.96 -33.80
N LYS A 123 -6.06 -9.64 -33.32
CA LYS A 123 -5.97 -11.11 -33.32
C LYS A 123 -6.93 -11.74 -32.31
N PHE A 124 -7.03 -11.12 -31.12
CA PHE A 124 -7.89 -11.56 -30.04
C PHE A 124 -8.82 -10.44 -29.59
N LYS A 125 -10.05 -10.81 -29.27
CA LYS A 125 -10.97 -9.98 -28.51
C LYS A 125 -10.65 -10.16 -27.03
N ILE A 126 -10.41 -9.09 -26.31
CA ILE A 126 -9.92 -9.16 -24.93
C ILE A 126 -10.86 -8.40 -24.01
N PHE A 127 -11.34 -9.05 -22.96
CA PHE A 127 -12.09 -8.43 -21.89
C PHE A 127 -11.20 -8.27 -20.66
N ILE A 128 -10.96 -7.04 -20.27
CA ILE A 128 -10.26 -6.68 -19.04
C ILE A 128 -11.32 -6.30 -18.01
N ILE A 129 -11.41 -7.07 -16.92
CA ILE A 129 -12.33 -6.80 -15.82
C ILE A 129 -11.49 -6.48 -14.58
N ASP A 130 -11.47 -5.20 -14.21
CA ASP A 130 -10.76 -4.76 -13.01
C ASP A 130 -11.67 -4.87 -11.78
N GLU A 131 -11.07 -5.10 -10.61
CA GLU A 131 -11.72 -5.36 -9.32
C GLU A 131 -12.87 -6.38 -9.41
N VAL A 132 -12.62 -7.47 -10.14
CA VAL A 132 -13.62 -8.50 -10.49
C VAL A 132 -14.35 -9.08 -9.26
N HIS A 133 -13.78 -9.02 -8.06
CA HIS A 133 -14.42 -9.45 -6.82
C HIS A 133 -15.66 -8.62 -6.42
N MET A 134 -15.88 -7.46 -7.07
CA MET A 134 -17.06 -6.61 -6.87
C MET A 134 -18.29 -7.08 -7.67
N LEU A 135 -18.11 -8.04 -8.60
CA LEU A 135 -19.20 -8.59 -9.36
C LEU A 135 -20.19 -9.36 -8.46
N SER A 136 -21.48 -9.25 -8.76
CA SER A 136 -22.51 -10.04 -8.10
C SER A 136 -22.36 -11.54 -8.39
N LYS A 137 -22.90 -12.40 -7.52
CA LYS A 137 -22.91 -13.85 -7.73
C LYS A 137 -23.56 -14.24 -9.07
N GLN A 138 -24.60 -13.51 -9.48
CA GLN A 138 -25.29 -13.75 -10.74
C GLN A 138 -24.42 -13.39 -11.93
N ALA A 139 -23.65 -12.30 -11.84
CA ALA A 139 -22.69 -11.87 -12.87
C ALA A 139 -21.54 -12.90 -13.02
N PHE A 140 -21.00 -13.43 -11.93
CA PHE A 140 -20.04 -14.53 -11.97
C PHE A 140 -20.58 -15.77 -12.66
N ASN A 141 -21.82 -16.18 -12.32
CA ASN A 141 -22.47 -17.33 -12.95
C ASN A 141 -22.68 -17.10 -14.46
N GLY A 142 -22.96 -15.88 -14.88
CA GLY A 142 -23.06 -15.53 -16.31
C GLY A 142 -21.74 -15.75 -17.06
N LEU A 143 -20.60 -15.43 -16.43
CA LEU A 143 -19.28 -15.61 -17.04
C LEU A 143 -18.83 -17.07 -17.15
N LEU A 144 -19.34 -17.97 -16.29
CA LEU A 144 -18.86 -19.35 -16.18
C LEU A 144 -18.90 -20.09 -17.52
N LYS A 145 -20.02 -20.05 -18.24
CA LYS A 145 -20.18 -20.73 -19.53
C LYS A 145 -19.14 -20.29 -20.56
N THR A 146 -18.89 -18.99 -20.62
CA THR A 146 -17.92 -18.41 -21.58
C THR A 146 -16.48 -18.68 -21.16
N LEU A 147 -16.20 -18.83 -19.87
CA LEU A 147 -14.89 -19.23 -19.35
C LEU A 147 -14.60 -20.72 -19.51
N GLU A 148 -15.66 -21.57 -19.51
CA GLU A 148 -15.56 -23.01 -19.77
C GLU A 148 -15.27 -23.33 -21.22
N GLU A 149 -16.03 -22.71 -22.10
CA GLU A 149 -15.98 -22.90 -23.56
C GLU A 149 -15.78 -21.56 -24.28
N PRO A 150 -14.62 -20.91 -24.11
CA PRO A 150 -14.39 -19.61 -24.74
C PRO A 150 -14.19 -19.78 -26.25
N PRO A 151 -14.72 -18.85 -27.07
CA PRO A 151 -14.35 -18.76 -28.47
C PRO A 151 -12.82 -18.68 -28.63
N PRO A 152 -12.22 -19.28 -29.68
CA PRO A 152 -10.75 -19.34 -29.84
C PRO A 152 -10.08 -17.96 -29.88
N SER A 153 -10.80 -16.95 -30.34
CA SER A 153 -10.32 -15.57 -30.44
C SER A 153 -10.61 -14.72 -29.20
N LEU A 154 -11.21 -15.30 -28.15
CA LEU A 154 -11.55 -14.57 -26.93
C LEU A 154 -10.53 -14.81 -25.81
N LYS A 155 -10.14 -13.74 -25.11
CA LYS A 155 -9.30 -13.81 -23.92
C LYS A 155 -9.90 -12.97 -22.79
N PHE A 156 -9.81 -13.48 -21.57
CA PHE A 156 -10.17 -12.75 -20.36
C PHE A 156 -8.95 -12.35 -19.57
N ILE A 157 -8.93 -11.15 -19.03
CA ILE A 157 -7.92 -10.69 -18.08
C ILE A 157 -8.66 -10.10 -16.90
N LEU A 158 -8.71 -10.87 -15.81
CA LEU A 158 -9.38 -10.51 -14.56
C LEU A 158 -8.35 -9.94 -13.60
N ALA A 159 -8.66 -8.85 -12.92
CA ALA A 159 -7.80 -8.27 -11.90
C ALA A 159 -8.56 -8.13 -10.58
N THR A 160 -7.89 -8.37 -9.45
CA THR A 160 -8.50 -8.30 -8.12
C THR A 160 -7.50 -7.96 -7.03
N THR A 161 -7.98 -7.25 -6.02
CA THR A 161 -7.28 -7.09 -4.73
C THR A 161 -7.65 -8.20 -3.74
N GLU A 162 -8.81 -8.87 -3.92
CA GLU A 162 -9.37 -9.82 -2.96
C GLU A 162 -9.69 -11.17 -3.59
N VAL A 163 -8.69 -12.05 -3.69
CA VAL A 163 -8.85 -13.40 -4.28
C VAL A 163 -9.88 -14.24 -3.53
N ARG A 164 -9.97 -14.08 -2.22
CA ARG A 164 -10.87 -14.89 -1.36
C ARG A 164 -12.36 -14.68 -1.68
N LYS A 165 -12.72 -13.55 -2.30
CA LYS A 165 -14.09 -13.25 -2.71
C LYS A 165 -14.47 -13.85 -4.06
N ILE A 166 -13.49 -14.37 -4.83
CA ILE A 166 -13.74 -14.96 -6.14
C ILE A 166 -14.15 -16.43 -5.98
N PRO A 167 -15.25 -16.87 -6.64
CA PRO A 167 -15.67 -18.28 -6.62
C PRO A 167 -14.57 -19.21 -7.14
N VAL A 168 -14.42 -20.37 -6.48
CA VAL A 168 -13.43 -21.41 -6.86
C VAL A 168 -13.63 -21.90 -8.30
N THR A 169 -14.88 -21.90 -8.77
CA THR A 169 -15.25 -22.23 -10.15
C THR A 169 -14.63 -21.31 -11.20
N ILE A 170 -14.42 -20.04 -10.88
CA ILE A 170 -13.70 -19.09 -11.73
C ILE A 170 -12.18 -19.30 -11.60
N LEU A 171 -11.70 -19.43 -10.34
CA LEU A 171 -10.26 -19.60 -10.07
C LEU A 171 -9.68 -20.82 -10.81
N SER A 172 -10.40 -21.93 -10.86
CA SER A 172 -9.94 -23.17 -11.51
C SER A 172 -9.79 -23.06 -13.05
N ARG A 173 -10.38 -22.02 -13.67
CA ARG A 173 -10.35 -21.78 -15.12
C ARG A 173 -9.41 -20.65 -15.53
N CYS A 174 -8.79 -20.00 -14.55
CA CYS A 174 -7.86 -18.90 -14.79
C CYS A 174 -6.42 -19.29 -14.48
N GLN A 175 -5.49 -18.85 -15.31
CA GLN A 175 -4.08 -18.87 -14.92
C GLN A 175 -3.81 -17.66 -14.02
N ARG A 176 -3.45 -17.95 -12.78
CA ARG A 176 -3.22 -16.94 -11.75
C ARG A 176 -1.80 -16.42 -11.78
N PHE A 177 -1.66 -15.10 -11.65
CA PHE A 177 -0.41 -14.37 -11.51
C PHE A 177 -0.51 -13.42 -10.31
N ASP A 178 0.35 -13.64 -9.32
CA ASP A 178 0.37 -12.86 -8.10
C ASP A 178 1.41 -11.74 -8.22
N LEU A 179 0.96 -10.50 -8.32
CA LEU A 179 1.83 -9.33 -8.29
C LEU A 179 2.25 -9.05 -6.85
N LYS A 180 3.56 -8.98 -6.63
CA LYS A 180 4.15 -8.77 -5.32
C LYS A 180 4.19 -7.28 -4.97
N ARG A 181 4.16 -6.99 -3.66
CA ARG A 181 4.51 -5.65 -3.17
C ARG A 181 5.93 -5.33 -3.61
N VAL A 182 6.14 -4.11 -4.08
CA VAL A 182 7.48 -3.65 -4.48
C VAL A 182 8.26 -3.29 -3.22
N SER A 183 9.54 -3.67 -3.18
CA SER A 183 10.40 -3.37 -2.04
C SER A 183 10.65 -1.87 -1.91
N VAL A 184 10.94 -1.42 -0.68
CA VAL A 184 11.24 0.00 -0.42
C VAL A 184 12.45 0.45 -1.25
N GLU A 185 13.47 -0.39 -1.39
CA GLU A 185 14.67 -0.07 -2.18
C GLU A 185 14.37 0.15 -3.67
N GLU A 186 13.54 -0.71 -4.26
CA GLU A 186 13.13 -0.59 -5.66
C GLU A 186 12.26 0.65 -5.87
N LEU A 187 11.34 0.94 -4.94
CA LEU A 187 10.53 2.17 -4.96
C LEU A 187 11.42 3.42 -4.86
N CYS A 188 12.40 3.44 -3.94
CA CYS A 188 13.34 4.57 -3.82
C CYS A 188 14.09 4.84 -5.13
N LYS A 189 14.63 3.78 -5.76
CA LYS A 189 15.31 3.90 -7.05
C LYS A 189 14.39 4.45 -8.14
N HIS A 190 13.14 4.02 -8.14
CA HIS A 190 12.15 4.47 -9.12
C HIS A 190 11.73 5.92 -8.90
N LEU A 191 11.42 6.29 -7.66
CA LEU A 191 11.02 7.65 -7.30
C LEU A 191 12.14 8.65 -7.57
N LYS A 192 13.40 8.29 -7.28
CA LYS A 192 14.57 9.12 -7.60
C LYS A 192 14.67 9.39 -9.11
N LYS A 193 14.53 8.34 -9.94
CA LYS A 193 14.51 8.49 -11.40
C LYS A 193 13.39 9.42 -11.91
N ILE A 194 12.21 9.36 -11.27
CA ILE A 194 11.09 10.24 -11.64
C ILE A 194 11.37 11.67 -11.18
N ALA A 195 11.84 11.88 -9.95
CA ALA A 195 12.18 13.20 -9.43
C ALA A 195 13.25 13.89 -10.31
N ASP A 196 14.30 13.16 -10.70
CA ASP A 196 15.35 13.67 -11.60
C ASP A 196 14.78 14.10 -12.97
N LYS A 197 13.85 13.29 -13.54
CA LYS A 197 13.19 13.62 -14.81
C LYS A 197 12.26 14.84 -14.74
N GLU A 198 11.69 15.10 -13.58
CA GLU A 198 10.81 16.25 -13.32
C GLU A 198 11.60 17.46 -12.77
N ASN A 199 12.95 17.37 -12.71
CA ASN A 199 13.83 18.38 -12.12
C ASN A 199 13.52 18.72 -10.66
N GLY A 200 12.92 17.76 -9.93
CA GLY A 200 12.56 17.91 -8.52
C GLY A 200 13.79 17.69 -7.62
N LYS A 201 13.96 18.56 -6.62
CA LYS A 201 15.01 18.45 -5.61
C LYS A 201 14.41 17.86 -4.34
N ILE A 202 14.68 16.60 -4.07
CA ILE A 202 14.17 15.86 -2.93
C ILE A 202 15.30 15.07 -2.27
N SER A 203 15.36 15.05 -0.94
CA SER A 203 16.37 14.32 -0.19
C SER A 203 16.12 12.80 -0.23
N GLU A 204 17.16 12.01 -0.01
CA GLU A 204 17.03 10.54 0.00
C GLU A 204 16.13 10.05 1.13
N ASP A 205 16.15 10.71 2.29
CA ASP A 205 15.33 10.35 3.43
C ASP A 205 13.85 10.69 3.20
N ALA A 206 13.55 11.79 2.52
CA ALA A 206 12.20 12.11 2.06
C ALA A 206 11.67 11.07 1.05
N ILE A 207 12.50 10.62 0.11
CA ILE A 207 12.14 9.54 -0.83
C ILE A 207 11.90 8.22 -0.08
N LYS A 208 12.74 7.87 0.89
CA LYS A 208 12.56 6.67 1.72
C LYS A 208 11.25 6.71 2.49
N LEU A 209 10.89 7.87 3.06
CA LEU A 209 9.64 8.05 3.78
C LEU A 209 8.44 7.83 2.85
N ILE A 210 8.43 8.45 1.66
CA ILE A 210 7.38 8.23 0.65
C ILE A 210 7.27 6.76 0.26
N ALA A 211 8.40 6.09 0.00
CA ALA A 211 8.43 4.70 -0.38
C ALA A 211 7.90 3.78 0.73
N LYS A 212 8.23 4.06 1.99
CA LYS A 212 7.77 3.32 3.16
C LYS A 212 6.26 3.49 3.36
N THR A 213 5.77 4.72 3.33
CA THR A 213 4.34 5.04 3.52
C THR A 213 3.45 4.45 2.42
N SER A 214 4.00 4.24 1.22
CA SER A 214 3.24 3.63 0.10
C SER A 214 3.04 2.11 0.23
N GLU A 215 3.61 1.44 1.22
CA GLU A 215 3.43 0.01 1.50
C GLU A 215 3.62 -0.93 0.29
N GLY A 216 4.50 -0.58 -0.63
CA GLY A 216 4.78 -1.37 -1.84
C GLY A 216 3.84 -1.07 -3.02
N SER A 217 3.01 -0.03 -2.93
CA SER A 217 2.17 0.48 -4.01
C SER A 217 2.93 1.48 -4.88
N VAL A 218 3.18 1.14 -6.14
CA VAL A 218 3.87 2.03 -7.09
C VAL A 218 3.03 3.27 -7.41
N ARG A 219 1.71 3.09 -7.57
CA ARG A 219 0.80 4.19 -7.88
C ARG A 219 0.75 5.22 -6.76
N ASP A 220 0.63 4.75 -5.53
CA ASP A 220 0.51 5.64 -4.38
C ASP A 220 1.84 6.35 -4.11
N SER A 221 2.99 5.66 -4.27
CA SER A 221 4.32 6.26 -4.13
C SER A 221 4.55 7.39 -5.14
N ILE A 222 4.16 7.20 -6.41
CA ILE A 222 4.27 8.25 -7.44
C ILE A 222 3.30 9.40 -7.13
N SER A 223 2.09 9.11 -6.65
CA SER A 223 1.10 10.15 -6.31
C SER A 223 1.56 11.00 -5.12
N LEU A 224 2.22 10.39 -4.13
CA LEU A 224 2.82 11.10 -3.01
C LEU A 224 4.01 11.96 -3.45
N LEU A 225 4.85 11.43 -4.34
CA LEU A 225 5.95 12.20 -4.95
C LEU A 225 5.40 13.41 -5.74
N ASP A 226 4.37 13.21 -6.56
CA ASP A 226 3.72 14.28 -7.32
C ASP A 226 3.27 15.42 -6.40
N ARG A 227 2.58 15.07 -5.32
CA ARG A 227 2.13 16.03 -4.29
C ARG A 227 3.30 16.76 -3.62
N ALA A 228 4.40 16.07 -3.33
CA ALA A 228 5.59 16.67 -2.75
C ALA A 228 6.26 17.66 -3.74
N LEU A 229 6.38 17.28 -5.02
CA LEU A 229 6.96 18.15 -6.06
C LEU A 229 6.11 19.40 -6.35
N ILE A 230 4.77 19.28 -6.27
CA ILE A 230 3.88 20.44 -6.39
C ILE A 230 4.13 21.42 -5.25
N SER A 231 4.29 20.95 -4.02
CA SER A 231 4.58 21.83 -2.87
C SER A 231 5.92 22.55 -3.00
N GLN A 232 6.92 21.94 -3.65
CA GLN A 232 8.19 22.56 -3.95
C GLN A 232 8.07 23.76 -4.91
N SER A 233 7.19 23.64 -5.92
CA SER A 233 7.01 24.70 -6.93
C SER A 233 6.46 25.99 -6.31
N ILE A 234 5.80 25.91 -5.16
CA ILE A 234 5.26 27.04 -4.42
C ILE A 234 6.35 27.73 -3.56
N ASN A 235 7.34 26.97 -3.09
CA ASN A 235 8.39 27.41 -2.16
C ASN A 235 9.75 27.65 -2.83
N GLU A 236 9.79 28.20 -4.02
CA GLU A 236 10.98 28.68 -4.73
C GLU A 236 12.24 27.80 -4.56
N ASN A 237 12.27 26.62 -5.18
CA ASN A 237 13.48 25.79 -5.34
C ASN A 237 14.18 25.26 -4.06
N LYS A 238 13.55 25.31 -2.91
CA LYS A 238 14.08 24.64 -1.71
C LYS A 238 14.03 23.10 -1.90
N GLN A 239 15.07 22.41 -1.50
CA GLN A 239 15.08 20.95 -1.46
C GLN A 239 13.97 20.47 -0.50
N ILE A 240 13.21 19.45 -0.93
CA ILE A 240 12.19 18.81 -0.08
C ILE A 240 12.92 17.88 0.89
N GLU A 241 12.80 18.17 2.16
CA GLU A 241 13.38 17.38 3.24
C GLU A 241 12.34 16.43 3.86
N GLU A 242 12.80 15.47 4.65
CA GLU A 242 11.91 14.52 5.34
C GLU A 242 10.83 15.20 6.18
N PRO A 243 11.10 16.27 6.99
CA PRO A 243 10.07 16.98 7.76
C PRO A 243 8.96 17.58 6.90
N ASP A 244 9.28 18.07 5.70
CA ASP A 244 8.29 18.62 4.77
C ASP A 244 7.32 17.52 4.31
N VAL A 245 7.84 16.32 4.03
CA VAL A 245 7.02 15.15 3.66
C VAL A 245 6.21 14.64 4.84
N ARG A 246 6.75 14.60 6.06
CA ARG A 246 6.01 14.25 7.28
C ARG A 246 4.81 15.16 7.48
N MET A 247 5.02 16.47 7.40
CA MET A 247 3.95 17.46 7.50
C MET A 247 2.89 17.28 6.41
N MET A 248 3.31 17.04 5.15
CA MET A 248 2.41 16.80 4.03
C MET A 248 1.54 15.56 4.23
N LEU A 249 2.06 14.52 4.88
CA LEU A 249 1.39 13.25 5.14
C LEU A 249 0.59 13.24 6.45
N GLY A 250 0.71 14.29 7.27
CA GLY A 250 0.13 14.31 8.62
C GLY A 250 0.74 13.27 9.55
N LEU A 251 2.01 12.93 9.33
CA LEU A 251 2.74 11.98 10.17
C LEU A 251 3.39 12.72 11.34
N ALA A 252 3.29 12.13 12.53
CA ALA A 252 3.98 12.65 13.69
C ALA A 252 5.50 12.57 13.55
N ASP A 253 6.21 13.50 14.20
CA ASP A 253 7.64 13.33 14.44
C ASP A 253 7.84 12.18 15.45
N LYS A 254 8.49 11.08 15.00
CA LYS A 254 8.72 9.92 15.87
C LYS A 254 9.43 10.27 17.16
N SER A 255 10.36 11.23 17.13
CA SER A 255 11.05 11.69 18.34
C SER A 255 10.07 12.33 19.33
N LYS A 256 9.08 13.10 18.85
CA LYS A 256 8.01 13.64 19.69
C LYS A 256 7.09 12.55 20.23
N VAL A 257 6.76 11.53 19.42
CA VAL A 257 5.96 10.37 19.84
C VAL A 257 6.68 9.58 20.93
N ILE A 258 7.99 9.30 20.76
CA ILE A 258 8.80 8.62 21.80
C ILE A 258 8.89 9.47 23.07
N SER A 259 9.03 10.79 22.93
CA SER A 259 9.04 11.72 24.06
C SER A 259 7.70 11.75 24.80
N LEU A 260 6.58 11.70 24.07
CA LEU A 260 5.25 11.56 24.66
C LEU A 260 5.14 10.25 25.44
N PHE A 261 5.63 9.14 24.87
CA PHE A 261 5.68 7.87 25.59
C PHE A 261 6.50 7.91 26.88
N LYS A 262 7.62 8.61 26.88
CA LYS A 262 8.42 8.84 28.10
C LYS A 262 7.57 9.48 29.19
N GLU A 263 6.82 10.52 28.88
CA GLU A 263 5.96 11.21 29.86
C GLU A 263 4.82 10.30 30.34
N VAL A 264 4.23 9.49 29.44
CA VAL A 264 3.24 8.45 29.78
C VAL A 264 3.82 7.44 30.78
N LEU A 265 4.99 6.89 30.47
CA LEU A 265 5.66 5.91 31.34
C LEU A 265 6.09 6.49 32.68
N SER A 266 6.35 7.79 32.74
CA SER A 266 6.68 8.52 33.98
C SER A 266 5.43 8.93 34.78
N GLY A 267 4.23 8.68 34.29
CA GLY A 267 2.97 9.06 34.93
C GLY A 267 2.67 10.56 34.86
N ASN A 268 3.34 11.30 33.96
CA ASN A 268 3.23 12.75 33.86
C ASN A 268 2.14 13.16 32.84
N GLU A 269 0.88 13.03 33.23
CA GLU A 269 -0.30 13.28 32.39
C GLU A 269 -0.29 14.68 31.76
N LYS A 270 0.04 15.71 32.53
CA LYS A 270 0.02 17.10 32.07
C LYS A 270 1.00 17.33 30.92
N ASN A 271 2.22 16.83 31.03
CA ASN A 271 3.23 16.96 29.98
C ASN A 271 2.87 16.12 28.75
N ALA A 272 2.38 14.90 28.95
CA ALA A 272 1.92 14.05 27.85
C ALA A 272 0.82 14.72 27.04
N LEU A 273 -0.19 15.30 27.69
CA LEU A 273 -1.25 16.04 27.01
C LEU A 273 -0.76 17.32 26.33
N ASN A 274 0.25 18.02 26.89
CA ASN A 274 0.84 19.17 26.23
C ASN A 274 1.56 18.78 24.93
N ILE A 275 2.36 17.71 24.95
CA ILE A 275 3.02 17.20 23.74
C ILE A 275 1.98 16.75 22.70
N LEU A 276 0.91 16.08 23.13
CA LEU A 276 -0.18 15.71 22.21
C LEU A 276 -0.81 16.94 21.57
N LYS A 277 -1.08 18.00 22.33
CA LYS A 277 -1.65 19.27 21.80
C LYS A 277 -0.72 19.94 20.79
N GLU A 278 0.59 19.92 21.02
CA GLU A 278 1.56 20.42 20.04
C GLU A 278 1.49 19.61 18.74
N LEU A 279 1.44 18.28 18.83
CA LEU A 279 1.30 17.42 17.66
C LEU A 279 0.02 17.67 16.88
N ILE A 280 -1.11 17.85 17.58
CA ILE A 280 -2.40 18.20 16.96
C ILE A 280 -2.33 19.56 16.24
N ASN A 281 -1.69 20.56 16.85
CA ASN A 281 -1.51 21.88 16.25
C ASN A 281 -0.59 21.84 15.01
N ASP A 282 0.38 20.92 14.99
CA ASP A 282 1.25 20.67 13.84
C ASP A 282 0.53 19.93 12.68
N GLY A 283 -0.78 19.62 12.81
CA GLY A 283 -1.59 18.99 11.76
C GLY A 283 -1.60 17.48 11.78
N LEU A 284 -1.43 16.87 12.96
CA LEU A 284 -1.46 15.43 13.17
C LEU A 284 -2.79 14.79 12.72
N ASP A 285 -2.72 13.73 11.91
CA ASP A 285 -3.84 12.85 11.66
C ASP A 285 -3.97 11.79 12.75
N ALA A 286 -5.15 11.70 13.36
CA ALA A 286 -5.40 10.85 14.54
C ALA A 286 -5.11 9.36 14.27
N LYS A 287 -5.51 8.87 13.11
CA LYS A 287 -5.31 7.46 12.74
C LYS A 287 -3.83 7.16 12.47
N ASN A 288 -3.14 8.06 11.78
CA ASN A 288 -1.71 7.92 11.52
C ASN A 288 -0.92 7.94 12.82
N PHE A 289 -1.28 8.82 13.76
CA PHE A 289 -0.66 8.90 15.07
C PHE A 289 -0.80 7.59 15.87
N LEU A 290 -1.99 7.00 15.91
CA LEU A 290 -2.18 5.72 16.59
C LEU A 290 -1.40 4.57 15.92
N ASN A 291 -1.23 4.61 14.59
CA ASN A 291 -0.37 3.66 13.88
C ASN A 291 1.11 3.88 14.21
N ASP A 292 1.57 5.14 14.32
CA ASP A 292 2.93 5.47 14.75
C ASP A 292 3.19 4.97 16.18
N ILE A 293 2.18 5.07 17.07
CA ILE A 293 2.23 4.50 18.42
C ILE A 293 2.38 2.97 18.38
N LEU A 294 1.62 2.27 17.53
CA LEU A 294 1.78 0.81 17.37
C LEU A 294 3.20 0.46 16.91
N GLU A 295 3.77 1.24 15.98
CA GLU A 295 5.16 1.03 15.54
C GLU A 295 6.15 1.22 16.69
N VAL A 296 5.98 2.26 17.51
CA VAL A 296 6.82 2.53 18.68
C VAL A 296 6.68 1.40 19.71
N LEU A 297 5.48 0.95 20.03
CA LEU A 297 5.23 -0.19 20.94
C LEU A 297 5.89 -1.47 20.41
N TYR A 298 5.82 -1.73 19.10
CA TYR A 298 6.52 -2.86 18.49
C TYR A 298 8.04 -2.76 18.66
N LEU A 299 8.62 -1.57 18.49
CA LEU A 299 10.06 -1.36 18.71
C LEU A 299 10.46 -1.60 20.16
N PHE A 300 9.67 -1.14 21.12
CA PHE A 300 9.89 -1.47 22.55
C PHE A 300 9.80 -2.97 22.82
N SER A 301 8.77 -3.65 22.31
CA SER A 301 8.59 -5.09 22.41
C SER A 301 9.80 -5.85 21.86
N ARG A 302 10.24 -5.48 20.65
CA ARG A 302 11.41 -6.07 19.99
C ARG A 302 12.67 -5.88 20.81
N ARG A 303 12.87 -4.67 21.36
CA ARG A 303 14.02 -4.35 22.21
C ARG A 303 14.08 -5.19 23.48
N ILE A 304 12.95 -5.38 24.14
CA ILE A 304 12.83 -6.16 25.38
C ILE A 304 13.04 -7.65 25.09
N SER A 305 12.43 -8.19 24.03
CA SER A 305 12.42 -9.63 23.76
C SER A 305 13.68 -10.12 23.03
N LEU A 306 14.23 -9.34 22.10
CA LEU A 306 15.31 -9.75 21.19
C LEU A 306 16.66 -9.05 21.48
N GLY A 307 16.69 -8.08 22.39
CA GLY A 307 17.90 -7.33 22.71
C GLY A 307 18.10 -6.08 21.82
N PRO A 308 19.34 -5.57 21.70
CA PRO A 308 19.63 -4.33 20.97
C PRO A 308 19.08 -4.36 19.55
N ILE A 309 18.47 -3.25 19.13
CA ILE A 309 17.96 -3.10 17.77
C ILE A 309 19.19 -2.91 16.88
N GLU A 310 19.42 -3.86 15.96
CA GLU A 310 20.42 -3.70 14.90
C GLU A 310 20.06 -2.50 14.01
N LYS A 311 21.07 -1.88 13.38
CA LYS A 311 20.87 -0.77 12.46
C LYS A 311 19.92 -1.19 11.33
N ASP A 312 18.65 -0.85 11.50
CA ASP A 312 17.62 -1.05 10.49
C ASP A 312 17.42 0.28 9.75
N MET A 313 17.22 0.25 8.43
CA MET A 313 16.99 1.46 7.62
C MET A 313 15.73 2.24 8.03
N THR A 314 14.99 1.75 9.02
CA THR A 314 13.68 2.28 9.43
C THR A 314 13.70 3.15 10.68
N VAL A 315 14.80 3.13 11.45
CA VAL A 315 14.91 3.83 12.74
C VAL A 315 16.22 4.61 12.78
N SER A 316 16.18 5.88 13.16
CA SER A 316 17.37 6.72 13.31
C SER A 316 18.19 6.32 14.54
N GLU A 317 19.49 6.64 14.56
CA GLU A 317 20.35 6.36 15.72
C GLU A 317 19.85 7.05 17.01
N ALA A 318 19.29 8.24 16.89
CA ALA A 318 18.72 8.97 18.02
C ALA A 318 17.46 8.26 18.57
N GLU A 319 16.58 7.77 17.70
CA GLU A 319 15.41 6.98 18.11
C GLU A 319 15.80 5.67 18.80
N VAL A 320 16.81 4.96 18.28
CA VAL A 320 17.34 3.74 18.91
C VAL A 320 17.85 4.02 20.32
N GLN A 321 18.59 5.11 20.51
CA GLN A 321 19.09 5.49 21.83
C GLN A 321 17.95 5.81 22.82
N MET A 322 16.91 6.52 22.35
CA MET A 322 15.72 6.81 23.16
C MET A 322 14.98 5.54 23.54
N ILE A 323 14.77 4.60 22.61
CA ILE A 323 14.12 3.32 22.87
C ILE A 323 14.96 2.49 23.88
N ASP A 324 16.28 2.44 23.71
CA ASP A 324 17.19 1.74 24.63
C ASP A 324 17.13 2.29 26.05
N GLN A 325 17.02 3.61 26.18
CA GLN A 325 16.93 4.28 27.47
C GLN A 325 15.60 3.98 28.18
N TYR A 326 14.48 4.07 27.44
CA TYR A 326 13.14 3.99 28.02
C TYR A 326 12.60 2.56 28.13
N SER A 327 13.13 1.61 27.37
CA SER A 327 12.75 0.20 27.44
C SER A 327 12.98 -0.43 28.81
N LYS A 328 13.81 0.19 29.67
CA LYS A 328 14.06 -0.27 31.04
C LYS A 328 12.89 -0.05 31.99
N ASN A 329 11.96 0.85 31.62
CA ASN A 329 10.86 1.29 32.49
C ASN A 329 9.50 0.70 32.07
N ILE A 330 9.49 -0.20 31.10
CA ILE A 330 8.27 -0.83 30.59
C ILE A 330 8.47 -2.33 30.49
N ASP A 331 7.45 -3.11 30.81
CA ASP A 331 7.44 -4.55 30.66
C ASP A 331 6.55 -5.02 29.49
N MET A 332 6.57 -6.33 29.22
CA MET A 332 5.78 -6.90 28.12
C MET A 332 4.27 -6.89 28.40
N GLN A 333 3.86 -6.85 29.68
CA GLN A 333 2.45 -6.78 30.04
C GLN A 333 1.88 -5.40 29.74
N ASP A 334 2.62 -4.35 30.13
CA ASP A 334 2.30 -2.95 29.78
C ASP A 334 2.15 -2.77 28.26
N ILE A 335 3.13 -3.28 27.50
CA ILE A 335 3.10 -3.18 26.03
C ILE A 335 1.88 -3.89 25.46
N GLY A 336 1.55 -5.07 25.98
CA GLY A 336 0.37 -5.82 25.54
C GLY A 336 -0.95 -5.06 25.78
N LEU A 337 -1.10 -4.45 26.97
CA LEU A 337 -2.25 -3.63 27.31
C LEU A 337 -2.34 -2.35 26.45
N PHE A 338 -1.21 -1.65 26.27
CA PHE A 338 -1.15 -0.45 25.45
C PHE A 338 -1.46 -0.76 23.98
N TRP A 339 -0.96 -1.88 23.46
CA TRP A 339 -1.26 -2.36 22.13
C TRP A 339 -2.75 -2.60 21.91
N GLN A 340 -3.40 -3.34 22.82
CA GLN A 340 -4.83 -3.61 22.74
C GLN A 340 -5.67 -2.34 22.84
N LEU A 341 -5.32 -1.42 23.74
CA LEU A 341 -6.01 -0.15 23.88
C LEU A 341 -5.86 0.71 22.63
N THR A 342 -4.67 0.73 22.02
CA THR A 342 -4.43 1.47 20.78
C THR A 342 -5.29 0.94 19.63
N ILE A 343 -5.34 -0.39 19.44
CA ILE A 343 -6.20 -1.01 18.41
C ILE A 343 -7.66 -0.67 18.64
N LYS A 344 -8.13 -0.75 19.89
CA LYS A 344 -9.50 -0.40 20.23
C LYS A 344 -9.80 1.07 19.91
N THR A 345 -8.87 1.97 20.24
CA THR A 345 -9.04 3.41 19.96
C THR A 345 -9.09 3.69 18.45
N ILE A 346 -8.32 2.96 17.61
CA ILE A 346 -8.38 3.06 16.15
C ILE A 346 -9.79 2.69 15.64
N ASP A 347 -10.41 1.67 16.22
CA ASP A 347 -11.77 1.28 15.85
C ASP A 347 -12.82 2.29 16.36
N ASP A 348 -12.63 2.82 17.56
CA ASP A 348 -13.50 3.82 18.16
C ASP A 348 -13.49 5.15 17.37
N LEU A 349 -12.36 5.54 16.74
CA LEU A 349 -12.28 6.73 15.87
C LEU A 349 -13.29 6.72 14.72
N ARG A 350 -13.75 5.54 14.29
CA ARG A 350 -14.76 5.41 13.22
C ARG A 350 -16.16 5.84 13.68
N ILE A 351 -16.41 5.85 14.99
CA ILE A 351 -17.71 6.06 15.60
C ILE A 351 -17.79 7.46 16.24
N VAL A 352 -16.65 7.97 16.72
CA VAL A 352 -16.59 9.22 17.48
C VAL A 352 -16.43 10.41 16.52
N GLY A 353 -17.27 11.43 16.68
CA GLY A 353 -17.23 12.63 15.85
C GLY A 353 -16.11 13.63 16.18
N ASN A 354 -15.41 13.47 17.30
CA ASN A 354 -14.30 14.33 17.72
C ASN A 354 -13.04 13.49 17.99
N GLU A 355 -12.17 13.43 17.00
CA GLU A 355 -10.94 12.64 17.03
C GLU A 355 -9.95 13.12 18.11
N ASN A 356 -9.83 14.45 18.31
CA ASN A 356 -8.91 15.03 19.29
C ASN A 356 -9.28 14.65 20.72
N LEU A 357 -10.59 14.65 21.04
CA LEU A 357 -11.08 14.22 22.34
C LEU A 357 -10.77 12.74 22.60
N SER A 358 -10.89 11.91 21.57
CA SER A 358 -10.53 10.49 21.65
C SER A 358 -9.04 10.26 21.90
N LEU A 359 -8.19 11.07 21.26
CA LEU A 359 -6.74 11.00 21.50
C LEU A 359 -6.36 11.48 22.92
N GLU A 360 -6.93 12.57 23.40
CA GLU A 360 -6.69 13.03 24.77
C GLU A 360 -7.12 11.95 25.77
N MET A 361 -8.30 11.38 25.61
CA MET A 361 -8.82 10.30 26.47
C MET A 361 -7.95 9.05 26.42
N TYR A 362 -7.45 8.69 25.24
CA TYR A 362 -6.52 7.58 25.05
C TYR A 362 -5.22 7.79 25.85
N ILE A 363 -4.59 8.96 25.76
CA ILE A 363 -3.37 9.26 26.52
C ILE A 363 -3.61 9.21 28.03
N MET A 364 -4.73 9.77 28.51
CA MET A 364 -5.12 9.70 29.93
C MET A 364 -5.26 8.26 30.40
N GLN A 365 -5.87 7.38 29.60
CA GLN A 365 -6.02 5.95 29.90
C GLN A 365 -4.66 5.24 29.98
N LEU A 366 -3.71 5.53 29.07
CA LEU A 366 -2.36 4.97 29.12
C LEU A 366 -1.64 5.36 30.43
N VAL A 367 -1.68 6.64 30.78
CA VAL A 367 -1.05 7.13 32.03
C VAL A 367 -1.70 6.48 33.25
N TYR A 368 -3.01 6.35 33.27
CA TYR A 368 -3.74 5.72 34.37
C TYR A 368 -3.37 4.24 34.54
N LEU A 369 -3.31 3.48 33.45
CA LEU A 369 -2.89 2.07 33.48
C LEU A 369 -1.50 1.91 34.11
N LYS A 370 -0.54 2.74 33.67
CA LYS A 370 0.82 2.70 34.23
C LYS A 370 0.86 3.08 35.72
N SER A 371 0.03 4.01 36.17
CA SER A 371 -0.03 4.43 37.57
C SER A 371 -0.58 3.35 38.50
N ILE A 372 -1.45 2.46 38.04
CA ILE A 372 -1.99 1.34 38.81
C ILE A 372 -0.89 0.31 39.12
N ASP A 373 -0.09 -0.05 38.10
CA ASP A 373 0.97 -1.04 38.25
C ASP A 373 2.08 -0.54 39.19
N THR A 374 2.42 0.73 39.12
CA THR A 374 3.39 1.35 40.04
C THR A 374 2.87 1.31 41.49
N LYS A 375 1.58 1.56 41.72
CA LYS A 375 0.99 1.49 43.09
C LYS A 375 1.00 0.06 43.62
N LYS A 376 0.63 -0.95 42.83
CA LYS A 376 0.67 -2.37 43.23
C LYS A 376 2.08 -2.82 43.55
N GLN A 377 3.08 -2.38 42.80
CA GLN A 377 4.49 -2.69 43.09
C GLN A 377 4.95 -2.07 44.41
N ILE A 378 4.56 -0.83 44.72
CA ILE A 378 4.88 -0.17 46.01
C ILE A 378 4.19 -0.89 47.16
N GLU A 379 2.90 -1.21 47.06
CA GLU A 379 2.16 -1.96 48.09
C GLU A 379 2.76 -3.34 48.34
N ASN A 380 3.22 -4.04 47.30
CA ASN A 380 3.88 -5.32 47.46
C ASN A 380 5.24 -5.20 48.20
N LEU A 381 6.04 -4.18 47.85
CA LEU A 381 7.31 -3.90 48.55
C LEU A 381 7.12 -3.49 50.01
N GLU A 382 6.09 -2.70 50.32
CA GLU A 382 5.74 -2.34 51.69
C GLU A 382 5.26 -3.58 52.49
N ASN A 383 4.49 -4.45 51.88
CA ASN A 383 4.06 -5.70 52.52
C ASN A 383 5.19 -6.70 52.70
N GLU A 384 6.16 -6.78 51.81
CA GLU A 384 7.37 -7.59 51.99
C GLU A 384 8.28 -7.01 53.10
N SER A 385 8.48 -5.69 53.15
CA SER A 385 9.29 -5.04 54.19
C SER A 385 8.64 -5.14 55.58
N SER A 386 7.32 -5.12 55.68
CA SER A 386 6.60 -5.33 56.94
C SER A 386 6.63 -6.79 57.41
N ARG A 387 6.69 -7.78 56.51
CA ARG A 387 6.90 -9.19 56.86
C ARG A 387 8.30 -9.47 57.42
N ILE A 388 9.33 -8.87 56.82
CA ILE A 388 10.73 -9.02 57.27
C ILE A 388 10.94 -8.37 58.65
N SER A 389 10.22 -7.29 58.95
CA SER A 389 10.30 -6.62 60.25
C SER A 389 9.48 -7.31 61.38
N SER A 390 8.62 -8.26 61.05
CA SER A 390 7.83 -9.05 62.01
C SER A 390 8.49 -10.39 62.38
N ASP A 391 9.51 -10.82 61.66
CA ASP A 391 10.26 -12.05 61.89
C ASP A 391 11.63 -11.81 62.55
N THR A 392 11.91 -10.58 62.99
CA THR A 392 13.06 -10.18 63.82
C THR A 392 12.58 -9.75 65.20
#